data_9126ccf1ade798e5a02346deb72823ff
#
_entry.id   9126ccf1ade798e5a02346deb72823ff
#
_cell.length_a   1.000
_cell.length_b   1.000
_cell.length_c   1.000
_cell.angle_alpha   90.00
_cell.angle_beta   90.00
_cell.angle_gamma   90.00
#
_symmetry.space_group_name_H-M   'P 1'
#
loop_
_entity.id
_entity.type
_entity.pdbx_description
1 polymer ?
#
loop_
_entity_poly.entity_id
_entity_poly.type
_entity_poly.pdbx_seq_one_letter_code
_entity_poly.pdbx_strand_id
1 'polypeptide(L)'
;MNDIITQINDNFEVLKSRLISTVPKMDILKPREWNRIQKLLKDRLSKPNNDKIIKSSIFIEYVIHKCSNLEPNDKYDRLIEAFNNLVDRVLKDSDKTLHNKIEDIIRNLFTTGDNDMFGGNSDFKNRLNELLAIDYFNQCDKVKIIEIEKKLANKKSIDLILRNSSGKTIGVEILTLQNIDLQKQEDDESMSEFLLGRIKKKYDDKIKDLNEINDLDNLYIMLIVEYADGLERFNFPTNMQYATHIMCPHLNNNGNKWEMRISDINQYLAIRREGKIDESFGS
;
A
#
# COMPACT_ATOMS: atom_id res chain seq x y z
N MET A 1 -24.86 -6.73 15.20
CA MET A 1 -23.69 -6.33 16.03
C MET A 1 -23.46 -7.31 17.18
N ASN A 2 -24.46 -7.61 18.01
CA ASN A 2 -24.31 -8.56 19.15
C ASN A 2 -23.77 -9.94 18.73
N ASP A 3 -24.20 -10.48 17.60
CA ASP A 3 -23.74 -11.78 17.08
C ASP A 3 -22.21 -11.81 16.80
N ILE A 4 -21.66 -10.76 16.19
CA ILE A 4 -20.22 -10.70 15.94
C ILE A 4 -19.41 -10.52 17.22
N ILE A 5 -19.89 -9.73 18.15
CA ILE A 5 -19.26 -9.56 19.48
C ILE A 5 -19.18 -10.93 20.18
N THR A 6 -20.28 -11.68 20.18
CA THR A 6 -20.32 -13.04 20.70
C THR A 6 -19.32 -13.96 19.98
N GLN A 7 -19.26 -13.91 18.65
CA GLN A 7 -18.32 -14.72 17.89
C GLN A 7 -16.86 -14.36 18.18
N ILE A 8 -16.51 -13.07 18.33
CA ILE A 8 -15.15 -12.66 18.68
C ILE A 8 -14.74 -13.20 20.05
N ASN A 9 -15.66 -13.18 21.01
CA ASN A 9 -15.39 -13.57 22.40
C ASN A 9 -15.46 -15.07 22.63
N ASP A 10 -16.51 -15.72 22.12
CA ASP A 10 -16.92 -17.05 22.53
C ASP A 10 -16.73 -18.11 21.43
N ASN A 11 -16.77 -17.70 20.16
CA ASN A 11 -16.65 -18.65 19.03
C ASN A 11 -15.92 -18.04 17.83
N PHE A 12 -14.65 -17.75 18.01
CA PHE A 12 -13.83 -17.08 16.99
C PHE A 12 -13.70 -17.90 15.69
N GLU A 13 -13.79 -19.23 15.74
CA GLU A 13 -13.68 -20.07 14.54
C GLU A 13 -14.86 -19.86 13.57
N VAL A 14 -16.06 -19.53 14.07
CA VAL A 14 -17.19 -19.16 13.21
C VAL A 14 -16.91 -17.84 12.48
N LEU A 15 -16.43 -16.82 13.22
CA LEU A 15 -16.05 -15.54 12.59
C LEU A 15 -14.93 -15.75 11.57
N LYS A 16 -13.89 -16.50 11.91
CA LYS A 16 -12.78 -16.82 11.00
C LYS A 16 -13.28 -17.45 9.70
N SER A 17 -14.18 -18.43 9.77
CA SER A 17 -14.78 -19.05 8.58
C SER A 17 -15.53 -18.03 7.71
N ARG A 18 -16.25 -17.08 8.33
CA ARG A 18 -16.95 -16.01 7.62
C ARG A 18 -15.97 -15.01 6.98
N LEU A 19 -14.89 -14.66 7.68
CA LEU A 19 -13.84 -13.78 7.15
C LEU A 19 -13.18 -14.42 5.92
N ILE A 20 -12.83 -15.71 5.98
CA ILE A 20 -12.24 -16.44 4.85
C ILE A 20 -13.23 -16.53 3.68
N SER A 21 -14.53 -16.74 3.92
CA SER A 21 -15.49 -16.78 2.84
C SER A 21 -15.66 -15.44 2.13
N THR A 22 -15.42 -14.33 2.83
CA THR A 22 -15.52 -12.97 2.27
C THR A 22 -14.23 -12.56 1.57
N VAL A 23 -13.09 -12.95 2.14
CA VAL A 23 -11.76 -12.70 1.58
C VAL A 23 -10.98 -14.02 1.58
N PRO A 24 -11.07 -14.81 0.49
CA PRO A 24 -10.49 -16.16 0.42
C PRO A 24 -9.02 -16.23 0.76
N LYS A 25 -8.24 -15.18 0.46
CA LYS A 25 -6.81 -15.14 0.77
C LYS A 25 -6.47 -14.99 2.25
N MET A 26 -7.45 -14.81 3.13
CA MET A 26 -7.22 -14.93 4.57
C MET A 26 -6.94 -16.38 5.02
N ASP A 27 -7.17 -17.37 4.18
CA ASP A 27 -6.81 -18.79 4.44
C ASP A 27 -5.31 -19.02 4.62
N ILE A 28 -4.45 -18.14 4.06
CA ILE A 28 -2.99 -18.20 4.22
C ILE A 28 -2.51 -17.80 5.63
N LEU A 29 -3.39 -17.22 6.46
CA LEU A 29 -3.02 -16.76 7.79
C LEU A 29 -2.75 -17.93 8.73
N LYS A 30 -1.60 -17.85 9.42
CA LYS A 30 -1.18 -18.85 10.41
C LYS A 30 -1.93 -18.66 11.73
N PRO A 31 -1.97 -19.66 12.62
CA PRO A 31 -2.66 -19.57 13.91
C PRO A 31 -2.26 -18.35 14.75
N ARG A 32 -0.97 -17.98 14.78
CA ARG A 32 -0.47 -16.80 15.49
C ARG A 32 -1.04 -15.49 14.96
N GLU A 33 -1.27 -15.42 13.66
CA GLU A 33 -1.83 -14.23 12.99
C GLU A 33 -3.31 -14.11 13.28
N TRP A 34 -4.04 -15.22 13.27
CA TRP A 34 -5.44 -15.27 13.72
C TRP A 34 -5.60 -14.86 15.18
N ASN A 35 -4.72 -15.33 16.06
CA ASN A 35 -4.71 -14.90 17.48
C ASN A 35 -4.46 -13.39 17.61
N ARG A 36 -3.57 -12.83 16.79
CA ARG A 36 -3.34 -11.38 16.77
C ARG A 36 -4.58 -10.61 16.31
N ILE A 37 -5.24 -11.06 15.24
CA ILE A 37 -6.50 -10.48 14.76
C ILE A 37 -7.56 -10.53 15.85
N GLN A 38 -7.77 -11.69 16.49
CA GLN A 38 -8.74 -11.82 17.58
C GLN A 38 -8.44 -10.87 18.73
N LYS A 39 -7.16 -10.74 19.11
CA LYS A 39 -6.75 -9.81 20.16
C LYS A 39 -7.06 -8.36 19.78
N LEU A 40 -6.70 -7.93 18.59
CA LEU A 40 -6.99 -6.59 18.08
C LEU A 40 -8.49 -6.27 18.11
N LEU A 41 -9.33 -7.22 17.71
CA LEU A 41 -10.78 -7.09 17.73
C LEU A 41 -11.34 -7.00 19.18
N LYS A 42 -10.80 -7.82 20.10
CA LYS A 42 -11.18 -7.75 21.53
C LYS A 42 -10.76 -6.42 22.16
N ASP A 43 -9.54 -5.99 21.94
CA ASP A 43 -9.02 -4.71 22.46
C ASP A 43 -9.85 -3.52 21.95
N ARG A 44 -10.38 -3.62 20.74
CA ARG A 44 -11.27 -2.63 20.17
C ARG A 44 -12.64 -2.60 20.85
N LEU A 45 -13.25 -3.75 21.04
CA LEU A 45 -14.56 -3.86 21.67
C LEU A 45 -14.56 -3.43 23.15
N SER A 46 -13.41 -3.56 23.83
CA SER A 46 -13.26 -3.20 25.23
C SER A 46 -13.11 -1.69 25.47
N LYS A 47 -12.86 -0.89 24.43
CA LYS A 47 -12.73 0.57 24.56
C LYS A 47 -14.09 1.23 24.32
N PRO A 48 -14.65 1.95 25.31
CA PRO A 48 -15.88 2.70 25.11
C PRO A 48 -15.67 3.72 23.98
N ASN A 49 -16.76 3.99 23.25
CA ASN A 49 -16.84 4.95 22.15
C ASN A 49 -16.27 6.33 22.54
N ASN A 50 -14.97 6.44 22.57
CA ASN A 50 -14.34 7.72 22.38
C ASN A 50 -14.23 7.88 20.86
N ASP A 51 -14.77 8.97 20.32
CA ASP A 51 -14.76 9.40 18.92
C ASP A 51 -13.33 9.50 18.30
N LYS A 52 -12.33 8.99 18.99
CA LYS A 52 -10.97 8.83 18.52
C LYS A 52 -10.82 7.50 17.79
N ILE A 53 -11.32 7.53 16.57
CA ILE A 53 -10.81 6.79 15.42
C ILE A 53 -10.20 5.44 15.76
N ILE A 54 -10.93 4.49 15.39
CA ILE A 54 -10.70 3.08 15.50
C ILE A 54 -9.37 2.71 14.82
N LYS A 55 -8.38 2.43 15.62
CA LYS A 55 -7.07 1.94 15.20
C LYS A 55 -7.14 0.44 14.87
N SER A 56 -7.87 0.07 13.84
CA SER A 56 -7.82 -1.29 13.31
C SER A 56 -7.41 -1.28 11.86
N SER A 57 -6.98 -2.43 11.36
CA SER A 57 -6.87 -2.61 9.93
C SER A 57 -8.24 -2.34 9.32
N ILE A 58 -8.35 -1.31 8.54
CA ILE A 58 -9.56 -0.94 7.82
C ILE A 58 -10.13 -2.09 7.04
N PHE A 59 -9.25 -2.86 6.44
CA PHE A 59 -9.66 -4.02 5.67
C PHE A 59 -10.43 -5.02 6.55
N ILE A 60 -9.95 -5.32 7.75
CA ILE A 60 -10.67 -6.18 8.70
C ILE A 60 -12.02 -5.56 9.09
N GLU A 61 -12.12 -4.24 9.24
CA GLU A 61 -13.39 -3.59 9.54
C GLU A 61 -14.38 -3.70 8.40
N TYR A 62 -13.94 -3.52 7.18
CA TYR A 62 -14.79 -3.72 6.00
C TYR A 62 -15.30 -5.16 5.94
N VAL A 63 -14.41 -6.13 6.16
CA VAL A 63 -14.80 -7.54 6.17
C VAL A 63 -15.76 -7.85 7.30
N ILE A 64 -15.52 -7.32 8.51
CA ILE A 64 -16.43 -7.49 9.66
C ILE A 64 -17.77 -6.82 9.38
N HIS A 65 -17.77 -5.62 8.82
CA HIS A 65 -19.00 -4.92 8.45
C HIS A 65 -19.82 -5.77 7.46
N LYS A 66 -19.17 -6.31 6.45
CA LYS A 66 -19.80 -7.25 5.49
C LYS A 66 -20.33 -8.51 6.18
N CYS A 67 -19.55 -9.11 7.08
CA CYS A 67 -19.95 -10.29 7.85
C CYS A 67 -21.10 -10.01 8.83
N SER A 68 -21.35 -8.76 9.21
CA SER A 68 -22.41 -8.38 10.16
C SER A 68 -23.80 -8.37 9.55
N ASN A 69 -23.97 -8.66 8.26
CA ASN A 69 -25.23 -8.51 7.54
C ASN A 69 -25.85 -7.11 7.69
N LEU A 70 -25.03 -6.08 7.98
CA LEU A 70 -25.47 -4.71 7.87
C LEU A 70 -25.82 -4.45 6.41
N GLU A 71 -26.73 -3.53 6.16
CA GLU A 71 -27.26 -3.26 4.82
C GLU A 71 -26.15 -3.21 3.77
N PRO A 72 -26.42 -3.72 2.54
CA PRO A 72 -25.44 -3.72 1.48
C PRO A 72 -24.83 -2.34 1.34
N ASN A 73 -23.53 -2.22 1.58
CA ASN A 73 -22.81 -0.98 1.34
C ASN A 73 -21.95 -1.19 0.09
N ASP A 74 -22.47 -0.75 -1.04
CA ASP A 74 -21.81 -0.91 -2.34
C ASP A 74 -20.35 -0.50 -2.33
N LYS A 75 -19.98 0.50 -1.53
CA LYS A 75 -18.61 0.97 -1.41
C LYS A 75 -17.70 -0.09 -0.78
N TYR A 76 -18.13 -0.73 0.29
CA TYR A 76 -17.34 -1.77 0.97
C TYR A 76 -17.24 -3.04 0.12
N ASP A 77 -18.36 -3.42 -0.51
CA ASP A 77 -18.40 -4.58 -1.39
C ASP A 77 -17.43 -4.42 -2.56
N ARG A 78 -17.42 -3.26 -3.21
CA ARG A 78 -16.51 -2.96 -4.30
C ARG A 78 -15.04 -2.95 -3.86
N LEU A 79 -14.72 -2.39 -2.69
CA LEU A 79 -13.36 -2.40 -2.16
C LEU A 79 -12.85 -3.82 -1.87
N ILE A 80 -13.70 -4.68 -1.30
CA ILE A 80 -13.35 -6.08 -1.04
C ILE A 80 -13.16 -6.82 -2.37
N GLU A 81 -14.03 -6.61 -3.33
CA GLU A 81 -13.91 -7.18 -4.67
C GLU A 81 -12.63 -6.72 -5.36
N ALA A 82 -12.36 -5.41 -5.35
CA ALA A 82 -11.15 -4.85 -5.92
C ALA A 82 -9.88 -5.42 -5.27
N PHE A 83 -9.90 -5.62 -3.95
CA PHE A 83 -8.80 -6.24 -3.24
C PHE A 83 -8.61 -7.71 -3.64
N ASN A 84 -9.67 -8.50 -3.65
CA ASN A 84 -9.60 -9.91 -4.07
C ASN A 84 -9.06 -10.02 -5.50
N ASN A 85 -9.57 -9.19 -6.42
CA ASN A 85 -9.10 -9.12 -7.79
C ASN A 85 -7.61 -8.72 -7.89
N LEU A 86 -7.15 -7.78 -7.06
CA LEU A 86 -5.74 -7.39 -7.02
C LEU A 86 -4.86 -8.56 -6.60
N VAL A 87 -5.19 -9.22 -5.49
CA VAL A 87 -4.42 -10.34 -4.95
C VAL A 87 -4.36 -11.50 -5.93
N ASP A 88 -5.48 -11.82 -6.57
CA ASP A 88 -5.54 -12.90 -7.57
C ASP A 88 -4.68 -12.58 -8.80
N ARG A 89 -4.69 -11.34 -9.30
CA ARG A 89 -3.82 -10.93 -10.41
C ARG A 89 -2.34 -11.00 -9.99
N VAL A 90 -2.00 -10.42 -8.86
CA VAL A 90 -0.61 -10.41 -8.36
C VAL A 90 -0.05 -11.83 -8.25
N LEU A 91 -0.82 -12.76 -7.68
CA LEU A 91 -0.37 -14.15 -7.55
C LEU A 91 -0.36 -14.90 -8.90
N LYS A 92 -1.31 -14.61 -9.78
CA LYS A 92 -1.38 -15.25 -11.10
C LYS A 92 -0.23 -14.81 -12.01
N ASP A 93 0.08 -13.53 -12.02
CA ASP A 93 0.99 -12.91 -12.99
C ASP A 93 2.44 -12.87 -12.48
N SER A 94 2.66 -13.11 -11.16
CA SER A 94 4.00 -13.19 -10.58
C SER A 94 4.67 -14.55 -10.80
N ASP A 95 6.00 -14.53 -10.85
CA ASP A 95 6.79 -15.76 -10.81
C ASP A 95 6.53 -16.51 -9.49
N LYS A 96 6.39 -17.84 -9.57
CA LYS A 96 6.13 -18.68 -8.39
C LYS A 96 7.19 -18.56 -7.30
N THR A 97 8.42 -18.21 -7.65
CA THR A 97 9.52 -17.99 -6.69
C THR A 97 9.26 -16.77 -5.79
N LEU A 98 8.40 -15.85 -6.21
CA LEU A 98 8.04 -14.64 -5.46
C LEU A 98 6.82 -14.84 -4.55
N HIS A 99 6.05 -15.92 -4.72
CA HIS A 99 4.77 -16.11 -4.03
C HIS A 99 4.89 -16.05 -2.51
N ASN A 100 5.92 -16.66 -1.92
CA ASN A 100 6.12 -16.61 -0.47
C ASN A 100 6.25 -15.17 0.06
N LYS A 101 6.93 -14.30 -0.69
CA LYS A 101 7.09 -12.88 -0.32
C LYS A 101 5.79 -12.09 -0.49
N ILE A 102 5.07 -12.35 -1.57
CA ILE A 102 3.76 -11.76 -1.82
C ILE A 102 2.78 -12.16 -0.72
N GLU A 103 2.75 -13.43 -0.34
CA GLU A 103 1.95 -13.90 0.78
C GLU A 103 2.35 -13.27 2.12
N ASP A 104 3.65 -13.01 2.36
CA ASP A 104 4.10 -12.27 3.55
C ASP A 104 3.55 -10.85 3.57
N ILE A 105 3.54 -10.15 2.43
CA ILE A 105 2.93 -8.83 2.29
C ILE A 105 1.43 -8.90 2.61
N ILE A 106 0.71 -9.87 2.01
CA ILE A 106 -0.72 -10.08 2.24
C ILE A 106 -1.02 -10.39 3.71
N ARG A 107 -0.26 -11.29 4.35
CA ARG A 107 -0.41 -11.60 5.78
C ARG A 107 -0.19 -10.37 6.65
N ASN A 108 0.84 -9.58 6.36
CA ASN A 108 1.11 -8.34 7.09
C ASN A 108 -0.03 -7.33 6.92
N LEU A 109 -0.61 -7.23 5.73
CA LEU A 109 -1.74 -6.34 5.46
C LEU A 109 -2.94 -6.63 6.38
N PHE A 110 -3.23 -7.91 6.65
CA PHE A 110 -4.33 -8.29 7.55
C PHE A 110 -4.00 -8.13 9.04
N THR A 111 -2.72 -8.17 9.40
CA THR A 111 -2.28 -8.22 10.81
C THR A 111 -1.72 -6.89 11.31
N THR A 112 -1.56 -5.89 10.47
CA THR A 112 -1.17 -4.54 10.88
C THR A 112 -2.38 -3.82 11.49
N GLY A 113 -2.32 -3.51 12.77
CA GLY A 113 -3.49 -3.10 13.53
C GLY A 113 -3.41 -1.74 14.23
N ASP A 114 -2.34 -0.99 14.07
CA ASP A 114 -2.09 0.18 14.91
C ASP A 114 -2.34 1.53 14.22
N ASN A 115 -2.87 1.55 13.00
CA ASN A 115 -2.77 2.74 12.21
C ASN A 115 -4.13 3.26 11.77
N ASP A 116 -4.32 4.50 12.14
CA ASP A 116 -5.37 5.38 11.71
C ASP A 116 -5.34 5.52 10.18
N MET A 117 -6.45 5.21 9.55
CA MET A 117 -6.63 5.33 8.10
C MET A 117 -6.48 6.77 7.62
N PHE A 118 -6.88 7.69 8.48
CA PHE A 118 -6.91 9.10 8.18
C PHE A 118 -5.74 9.85 8.84
N GLY A 119 -4.98 9.18 9.70
CA GLY A 119 -4.01 9.77 10.63
C GLY A 119 -2.53 9.53 10.38
N GLY A 120 -2.09 9.24 9.16
CA GLY A 120 -0.66 9.14 8.81
C GLY A 120 0.03 7.86 9.34
N ASN A 121 0.95 7.27 8.64
CA ASN A 121 1.65 6.01 8.92
C ASN A 121 0.76 4.76 8.96
N SER A 122 -0.04 4.57 7.94
CA SER A 122 -0.77 3.35 7.76
C SER A 122 0.14 2.28 7.14
N ASP A 123 0.64 1.34 7.95
CA ASP A 123 1.36 0.17 7.42
C ASP A 123 0.49 -0.62 6.43
N PHE A 124 -0.83 -0.60 6.62
CA PHE A 124 -1.80 -1.14 5.67
C PHE A 124 -1.65 -0.51 4.29
N LYS A 125 -1.64 0.82 4.20
CA LYS A 125 -1.48 1.53 2.92
C LYS A 125 -0.14 1.23 2.27
N ASN A 126 0.94 1.19 3.06
CA ASN A 126 2.25 0.83 2.56
C ASN A 126 2.23 -0.57 1.93
N ARG A 127 1.62 -1.56 2.60
CA ARG A 127 1.51 -2.93 2.10
C ARG A 127 0.58 -3.06 0.89
N LEU A 128 -0.52 -2.31 0.88
CA LEU A 128 -1.39 -2.23 -0.30
C LEU A 128 -0.64 -1.63 -1.49
N ASN A 129 0.12 -0.56 -1.29
CA ASN A 129 0.90 0.09 -2.33
C ASN A 129 2.05 -0.79 -2.84
N GLU A 130 2.64 -1.64 -1.99
CA GLU A 130 3.59 -2.68 -2.43
C GLU A 130 2.90 -3.68 -3.38
N LEU A 131 1.70 -4.17 -3.04
CA LEU A 131 0.94 -5.06 -3.93
C LEU A 131 0.55 -4.39 -5.25
N LEU A 132 0.14 -3.12 -5.19
CA LEU A 132 -0.20 -2.35 -6.39
C LEU A 132 1.01 -2.12 -7.29
N ALA A 133 2.18 -1.85 -6.72
CA ALA A 133 3.41 -1.73 -7.49
C ALA A 133 3.81 -3.07 -8.14
N ILE A 134 3.64 -4.19 -7.41
CA ILE A 134 3.89 -5.53 -7.97
C ILE A 134 2.92 -5.82 -9.14
N ASP A 135 1.61 -5.54 -8.96
CA ASP A 135 0.60 -5.70 -10.02
C ASP A 135 0.96 -4.88 -11.25
N TYR A 136 1.37 -3.64 -11.06
CA TYR A 136 1.79 -2.77 -12.15
C TYR A 136 2.99 -3.32 -12.93
N PHE A 137 4.07 -3.68 -12.21
CA PHE A 137 5.29 -4.16 -12.87
C PHE A 137 5.12 -5.54 -13.51
N ASN A 138 4.22 -6.39 -12.99
CA ASN A 138 3.86 -7.66 -13.65
C ASN A 138 3.16 -7.45 -15.00
N GLN A 139 2.43 -6.35 -15.16
CA GLN A 139 1.75 -6.00 -16.42
C GLN A 139 2.67 -5.23 -17.38
N CYS A 140 3.89 -4.92 -16.98
CA CYS A 140 4.84 -4.14 -17.79
C CYS A 140 5.76 -5.06 -18.59
N ASP A 141 5.59 -5.11 -19.91
CA ASP A 141 6.40 -5.97 -20.81
C ASP A 141 7.90 -5.62 -20.85
N LYS A 142 8.27 -4.41 -20.37
CA LYS A 142 9.65 -3.90 -20.44
C LYS A 142 10.53 -4.33 -19.27
N VAL A 143 9.93 -4.81 -18.18
CA VAL A 143 10.64 -5.20 -16.96
C VAL A 143 10.02 -6.48 -16.37
N LYS A 144 10.83 -7.23 -15.64
CA LYS A 144 10.40 -8.40 -14.87
C LYS A 144 10.82 -8.23 -13.42
N ILE A 145 9.93 -8.50 -12.46
CA ILE A 145 10.28 -8.57 -11.04
C ILE A 145 11.09 -9.86 -10.85
N ILE A 146 12.29 -9.73 -10.29
CA ILE A 146 13.17 -10.88 -10.01
C ILE A 146 13.35 -11.15 -8.51
N GLU A 147 13.13 -10.15 -7.66
CA GLU A 147 13.17 -10.32 -6.20
C GLU A 147 12.29 -9.27 -5.51
N ILE A 148 11.71 -9.63 -4.38
CA ILE A 148 10.92 -8.77 -3.49
C ILE A 148 11.61 -8.73 -2.13
N GLU A 149 11.69 -7.55 -1.50
CA GLU A 149 12.37 -7.33 -0.23
C GLU A 149 13.81 -7.88 -0.21
N LYS A 150 14.64 -7.46 -1.18
CA LYS A 150 16.07 -7.80 -1.24
C LYS A 150 16.77 -7.28 0.02
N LYS A 151 17.29 -8.19 0.84
CA LYS A 151 18.05 -7.81 2.04
C LYS A 151 19.42 -7.26 1.68
N LEU A 152 19.78 -6.17 2.36
CA LEU A 152 21.09 -5.52 2.30
C LEU A 152 21.94 -5.92 3.51
N ALA A 153 23.25 -5.70 3.44
CA ALA A 153 24.18 -6.00 4.51
C ALA A 153 23.85 -5.25 5.83
N ASN A 154 23.34 -4.02 5.74
CA ASN A 154 22.88 -3.22 6.87
C ASN A 154 21.52 -3.65 7.46
N LYS A 155 21.00 -4.81 7.08
CA LYS A 155 19.69 -5.36 7.47
C LYS A 155 18.47 -4.61 6.92
N LYS A 156 18.66 -3.55 6.13
CA LYS A 156 17.58 -2.91 5.37
C LYS A 156 17.20 -3.80 4.18
N SER A 157 16.18 -3.44 3.44
CA SER A 157 15.78 -4.14 2.21
C SER A 157 15.43 -3.14 1.12
N ILE A 158 15.62 -3.54 -0.14
CA ILE A 158 15.05 -2.87 -1.30
C ILE A 158 13.70 -3.54 -1.59
N ASP A 159 12.66 -2.75 -1.80
CA ASP A 159 11.30 -3.27 -1.91
C ASP A 159 11.13 -4.19 -3.13
N LEU A 160 11.61 -3.76 -4.31
CA LEU A 160 11.55 -4.57 -5.53
C LEU A 160 12.88 -4.53 -6.28
N ILE A 161 13.28 -5.66 -6.85
CA ILE A 161 14.35 -5.75 -7.83
C ILE A 161 13.75 -6.14 -9.17
N LEU A 162 13.97 -5.30 -10.17
CA LEU A 162 13.48 -5.48 -11.52
C LEU A 162 14.65 -5.80 -12.46
N ARG A 163 14.37 -6.54 -13.52
CA ARG A 163 15.29 -6.70 -14.66
C ARG A 163 14.60 -6.20 -15.93
N ASN A 164 15.26 -5.31 -16.63
CA ASN A 164 14.74 -4.81 -17.89
C ASN A 164 15.10 -5.72 -19.09
N SER A 165 14.54 -5.41 -20.26
CA SER A 165 14.77 -6.16 -21.49
C SER A 165 16.23 -6.15 -21.97
N SER A 166 17.05 -5.17 -21.55
CA SER A 166 18.49 -5.12 -21.83
C SER A 166 19.34 -5.89 -20.81
N GLY A 167 18.70 -6.57 -19.85
CA GLY A 167 19.37 -7.36 -18.81
C GLY A 167 19.84 -6.55 -17.60
N LYS A 168 19.65 -5.22 -17.60
CA LYS A 168 20.02 -4.38 -16.45
C LYS A 168 19.11 -4.61 -15.26
N THR A 169 19.71 -4.63 -14.07
CA THR A 169 19.02 -4.81 -12.80
C THR A 169 18.77 -3.45 -12.14
N ILE A 170 17.52 -3.23 -11.72
CA ILE A 170 17.04 -1.97 -11.21
C ILE A 170 16.40 -2.22 -9.83
N GLY A 171 16.86 -1.51 -8.82
CA GLY A 171 16.20 -1.46 -7.51
C GLY A 171 15.09 -0.41 -7.51
N VAL A 172 13.96 -0.74 -6.91
CA VAL A 172 12.84 0.19 -6.71
C VAL A 172 12.49 0.22 -5.23
N GLU A 173 12.52 1.39 -4.65
CA GLU A 173 12.02 1.70 -3.31
C GLU A 173 10.68 2.41 -3.41
N ILE A 174 9.68 1.90 -2.74
CA ILE A 174 8.32 2.46 -2.72
C ILE A 174 8.22 3.45 -1.57
N LEU A 175 7.89 4.70 -1.88
CA LEU A 175 7.64 5.75 -0.91
C LEU A 175 6.20 6.24 -1.02
N THR A 176 5.35 5.83 -0.08
CA THR A 176 3.97 6.32 0.01
C THR A 176 3.97 7.73 0.62
N LEU A 177 3.37 8.67 -0.09
CA LEU A 177 3.08 10.02 0.40
C LEU A 177 1.63 10.06 0.88
N GLN A 178 1.45 10.39 2.14
CA GLN A 178 0.12 10.47 2.76
C GLN A 178 -0.32 11.91 2.93
N ASN A 179 -1.61 12.16 2.81
CA ASN A 179 -2.19 13.49 2.88
C ASN A 179 -1.84 14.25 4.18
N ILE A 180 -1.85 13.56 5.31
CA ILE A 180 -1.52 14.16 6.62
C ILE A 180 -0.08 14.67 6.71
N ASP A 181 0.86 13.97 6.09
CA ASP A 181 2.25 14.41 6.06
C ASP A 181 2.37 15.76 5.32
N LEU A 182 1.56 15.96 4.31
CA LEU A 182 1.52 17.17 3.50
C LEU A 182 0.75 18.31 4.19
N GLN A 183 -0.35 18.01 4.85
CA GLN A 183 -1.18 18.99 5.54
C GLN A 183 -0.50 19.62 6.77
N LYS A 184 0.51 18.97 7.33
CA LYS A 184 1.29 19.50 8.47
C LYS A 184 2.30 20.57 8.08
N GLN A 185 2.52 20.78 6.79
CA GLN A 185 3.46 21.77 6.29
C GLN A 185 2.73 23.10 6.08
N GLU A 186 3.25 24.16 6.70
CA GLU A 186 2.58 25.48 6.74
C GLU A 186 2.70 26.23 5.41
N ASP A 187 3.82 26.06 4.70
CA ASP A 187 4.13 26.73 3.45
C ASP A 187 4.73 25.80 2.38
N ASP A 188 4.91 26.32 1.17
CA ASP A 188 5.39 25.56 0.01
C ASP A 188 6.86 25.18 0.13
N GLU A 189 7.68 25.99 0.81
CA GLU A 189 9.09 25.74 1.03
C GLU A 189 9.27 24.59 2.02
N SER A 190 8.60 24.64 3.16
CA SER A 190 8.57 23.56 4.16
C SER A 190 8.06 22.25 3.58
N MET A 191 7.03 22.30 2.72
CA MET A 191 6.51 21.13 2.02
C MET A 191 7.57 20.51 1.11
N SER A 192 8.22 21.37 0.30
CA SER A 192 9.25 20.93 -0.65
C SER A 192 10.45 20.34 0.08
N GLU A 193 10.94 20.98 1.12
CA GLU A 193 12.04 20.48 1.94
C GLU A 193 11.70 19.14 2.60
N PHE A 194 10.52 19.02 3.16
CA PHE A 194 10.04 17.78 3.79
C PHE A 194 10.01 16.61 2.81
N LEU A 195 9.40 16.80 1.64
CA LEU A 195 9.30 15.75 0.63
C LEU A 195 10.67 15.36 0.06
N LEU A 196 11.48 16.36 -0.28
CA LEU A 196 12.84 16.14 -0.77
C LEU A 196 13.70 15.44 0.27
N GLY A 197 13.58 15.85 1.55
CA GLY A 197 14.27 15.22 2.67
C GLY A 197 13.89 13.74 2.81
N ARG A 198 12.62 13.38 2.69
CA ARG A 198 12.16 11.99 2.74
C ARG A 198 12.68 11.15 1.57
N ILE A 199 12.58 11.68 0.35
CA ILE A 199 13.06 11.01 -0.86
C ILE A 199 14.58 10.79 -0.76
N LYS A 200 15.32 11.86 -0.45
CA LYS A 200 16.78 11.80 -0.32
C LYS A 200 17.21 10.83 0.77
N LYS A 201 16.60 10.91 1.95
CA LYS A 201 16.90 9.99 3.05
C LYS A 201 16.66 8.54 2.66
N LYS A 202 15.53 8.24 2.00
CA LYS A 202 15.23 6.87 1.56
C LYS A 202 16.24 6.37 0.53
N TYR A 203 16.70 7.23 -0.37
CA TYR A 203 17.75 6.92 -1.34
C TYR A 203 19.12 6.73 -0.66
N ASP A 204 19.57 7.70 0.12
CA ASP A 204 20.88 7.70 0.77
C ASP A 204 21.03 6.51 1.75
N ASP A 205 19.95 6.13 2.41
CA ASP A 205 19.89 4.99 3.31
C ASP A 205 20.17 3.65 2.64
N LYS A 206 19.99 3.57 1.32
CA LYS A 206 20.15 2.35 0.54
C LYS A 206 21.39 2.38 -0.35
N ILE A 207 21.70 3.55 -0.94
CA ILE A 207 22.77 3.67 -1.94
C ILE A 207 24.16 3.36 -1.36
N LYS A 208 24.37 3.61 -0.07
CA LYS A 208 25.65 3.33 0.61
C LYS A 208 26.02 1.86 0.56
N ASP A 209 25.03 0.97 0.53
CA ASP A 209 25.21 -0.47 0.52
C ASP A 209 25.04 -1.08 -0.88
N LEU A 210 24.70 -0.26 -1.88
CA LEU A 210 24.56 -0.74 -3.27
C LEU A 210 25.87 -1.22 -3.88
N ASN A 211 27.01 -0.67 -3.46
CA ASN A 211 28.32 -1.11 -3.90
C ASN A 211 28.64 -2.57 -3.48
N GLU A 212 27.86 -3.11 -2.52
CA GLU A 212 27.94 -4.50 -2.08
C GLU A 212 27.01 -5.42 -2.88
N ILE A 213 26.06 -4.85 -3.62
CA ILE A 213 25.18 -5.59 -4.53
C ILE A 213 25.79 -5.53 -5.93
N ASN A 214 26.71 -6.44 -6.20
CA ASN A 214 27.48 -6.51 -7.46
C ASN A 214 26.64 -6.52 -8.76
N ASP A 215 25.30 -6.60 -8.66
CA ASP A 215 24.40 -6.81 -9.78
C ASP A 215 23.33 -5.69 -9.93
N LEU A 216 23.43 -4.57 -9.21
CA LEU A 216 22.43 -3.51 -9.30
C LEU A 216 22.96 -2.30 -10.11
N ASP A 217 22.39 -2.06 -11.27
CA ASP A 217 22.79 -0.95 -12.15
C ASP A 217 22.29 0.41 -11.68
N ASN A 218 21.07 0.45 -11.11
CA ASN A 218 20.42 1.68 -10.65
C ASN A 218 19.46 1.43 -9.49
N LEU A 219 19.22 2.48 -8.66
CA LEU A 219 18.17 2.53 -7.66
C LEU A 219 17.24 3.71 -7.94
N TYR A 220 15.93 3.44 -7.92
CA TYR A 220 14.89 4.45 -8.07
C TYR A 220 13.97 4.50 -6.86
N ILE A 221 13.52 5.70 -6.52
CA ILE A 221 12.44 5.92 -5.57
C ILE A 221 11.14 6.10 -6.35
N MET A 222 10.21 5.17 -6.17
CA MET A 222 8.87 5.25 -6.73
C MET A 222 7.95 5.93 -5.72
N LEU A 223 7.50 7.13 -6.05
CA LEU A 223 6.54 7.84 -5.24
C LEU A 223 5.14 7.31 -5.53
N ILE A 224 4.44 6.85 -4.49
CA ILE A 224 3.03 6.52 -4.60
C ILE A 224 2.24 7.58 -3.86
N VAL A 225 1.36 8.25 -4.56
CA VAL A 225 0.52 9.31 -4.02
C VAL A 225 -0.93 8.89 -4.15
N GLU A 226 -1.58 8.63 -3.02
CA GLU A 226 -3.01 8.72 -2.94
C GLU A 226 -3.39 10.21 -2.99
N TYR A 227 -4.65 10.51 -3.33
CA TYR A 227 -5.14 11.89 -3.39
C TYR A 227 -4.55 12.73 -2.23
N ALA A 228 -3.75 13.72 -2.58
CA ALA A 228 -3.07 14.56 -1.62
C ALA A 228 -3.27 16.02 -1.99
N ASP A 229 -4.12 16.71 -1.20
CA ASP A 229 -4.28 18.15 -1.31
C ASP A 229 -2.95 18.86 -1.03
N GLY A 230 -2.66 19.87 -1.80
CA GLY A 230 -1.45 20.68 -1.63
C GLY A 230 -0.23 20.17 -2.39
N LEU A 231 -0.29 18.99 -3.01
CA LEU A 231 0.86 18.47 -3.77
C LEU A 231 1.20 19.35 -5.00
N GLU A 232 0.23 20.10 -5.53
CA GLU A 232 0.44 21.09 -6.59
C GLU A 232 1.39 22.23 -6.19
N ARG A 233 1.57 22.47 -4.90
CA ARG A 233 2.48 23.46 -4.35
C ARG A 233 3.94 23.00 -4.36
N PHE A 234 4.16 21.70 -4.54
CA PHE A 234 5.49 21.13 -4.50
C PHE A 234 6.31 21.44 -5.75
N ASN A 235 7.51 21.96 -5.55
CA ASN A 235 8.50 22.16 -6.62
C ASN A 235 9.52 21.03 -6.61
N PHE A 236 9.39 20.13 -7.57
CA PHE A 236 10.30 19.00 -7.68
C PHE A 236 11.54 19.39 -8.50
N PRO A 237 12.75 19.22 -7.98
CA PRO A 237 13.97 19.57 -8.69
C PRO A 237 14.21 18.61 -9.86
N THR A 238 14.49 19.17 -11.05
CA THR A 238 14.71 18.41 -12.29
C THR A 238 15.98 17.56 -12.27
N ASN A 239 16.87 17.77 -11.31
CA ASN A 239 18.14 17.03 -11.18
C ASN A 239 18.02 15.75 -10.34
N MET A 240 16.88 15.44 -9.78
CA MET A 240 16.63 14.19 -9.04
C MET A 240 16.38 13.01 -9.99
N GLN A 241 17.43 12.49 -10.62
CA GLN A 241 17.31 11.40 -11.58
C GLN A 241 16.83 10.05 -11.01
N TYR A 242 16.94 9.87 -9.68
CA TYR A 242 16.51 8.65 -8.99
C TYR A 242 15.05 8.67 -8.51
N ALA A 243 14.32 9.75 -8.73
CA ALA A 243 12.89 9.86 -8.40
C ALA A 243 12.19 10.70 -9.49
N THR A 244 11.84 10.08 -10.58
CA THR A 244 11.33 10.79 -11.77
C THR A 244 9.84 10.55 -12.03
N HIS A 245 9.26 9.53 -11.42
CA HIS A 245 7.89 9.13 -11.68
C HIS A 245 7.05 9.06 -10.40
N ILE A 246 5.79 9.34 -10.55
CA ILE A 246 4.76 9.24 -9.53
C ILE A 246 3.71 8.23 -9.95
N MET A 247 3.30 7.37 -9.04
CA MET A 247 2.21 6.42 -9.21
C MET A 247 0.99 6.89 -8.44
N CYS A 248 -0.15 6.91 -9.09
CA CYS A 248 -1.43 7.29 -8.50
C CYS A 248 -2.39 6.10 -8.57
N PRO A 249 -2.59 5.36 -7.46
CA PRO A 249 -3.57 4.30 -7.42
C PRO A 249 -4.99 4.89 -7.41
N HIS A 250 -5.88 4.28 -8.17
CA HIS A 250 -7.29 4.63 -8.19
C HIS A 250 -8.14 3.39 -8.45
N LEU A 251 -9.38 3.43 -8.03
CA LEU A 251 -10.36 2.43 -8.43
C LEU A 251 -10.87 2.79 -9.83
N ASN A 252 -11.10 1.75 -10.65
CA ASN A 252 -11.76 1.95 -11.95
C ASN A 252 -13.20 2.49 -11.75
N ASN A 253 -13.84 2.91 -12.85
CA ASN A 253 -15.18 3.49 -12.81
C ASN A 253 -16.25 2.60 -12.16
N ASN A 254 -16.05 1.28 -12.18
CA ASN A 254 -16.93 0.31 -11.52
C ASN A 254 -16.58 0.09 -10.03
N GLY A 255 -15.46 0.65 -9.56
CA GLY A 255 -14.99 0.53 -8.19
C GLY A 255 -14.51 -0.87 -7.78
N ASN A 256 -14.38 -1.81 -8.72
CA ASN A 256 -14.06 -3.22 -8.44
C ASN A 256 -12.67 -3.67 -8.90
N LYS A 257 -11.85 -2.74 -9.42
CA LYS A 257 -10.47 -3.01 -9.82
C LYS A 257 -9.58 -1.83 -9.49
N TRP A 258 -8.47 -2.11 -8.85
CA TRP A 258 -7.40 -1.14 -8.71
C TRP A 258 -6.63 -0.98 -10.01
N GLU A 259 -6.38 0.26 -10.38
CA GLU A 259 -5.56 0.66 -11.52
C GLU A 259 -4.48 1.64 -11.06
N MET A 260 -3.35 1.64 -11.76
CA MET A 260 -2.23 2.52 -11.48
C MET A 260 -2.00 3.43 -12.66
N ARG A 261 -2.00 4.75 -12.43
CA ARG A 261 -1.52 5.72 -13.40
C ARG A 261 -0.11 6.13 -13.03
N ILE A 262 0.79 6.08 -14.00
CA ILE A 262 2.16 6.57 -13.84
C ILE A 262 2.34 7.79 -14.72
N SER A 263 2.94 8.82 -14.14
CA SER A 263 3.30 10.04 -14.84
C SER A 263 4.69 10.48 -14.46
N ASP A 264 5.36 11.20 -15.34
CA ASP A 264 6.50 12.02 -14.94
C ASP A 264 6.04 12.98 -13.84
N ILE A 265 6.88 13.14 -12.82
CA ILE A 265 6.49 13.91 -11.63
C ILE A 265 6.22 15.39 -11.95
N ASN A 266 7.02 15.99 -12.84
CA ASN A 266 6.85 17.38 -13.21
C ASN A 266 5.62 17.58 -14.09
N GLN A 267 5.34 16.63 -14.98
CA GLN A 267 4.13 16.62 -15.79
C GLN A 267 2.89 16.49 -14.89
N TYR A 268 2.89 15.60 -13.93
CA TYR A 268 1.80 15.43 -12.97
C TYR A 268 1.53 16.70 -12.17
N LEU A 269 2.59 17.33 -11.64
CA LEU A 269 2.47 18.57 -10.87
C LEU A 269 1.99 19.75 -11.73
N ALA A 270 2.42 19.84 -13.00
CA ALA A 270 1.94 20.86 -13.92
C ALA A 270 0.44 20.71 -14.18
N ILE A 271 -0.04 19.50 -14.45
CA ILE A 271 -1.46 19.21 -14.65
C ILE A 271 -2.28 19.60 -13.41
N ARG A 272 -1.78 19.30 -12.20
CA ARG A 272 -2.44 19.69 -10.96
C ARG A 272 -2.54 21.22 -10.78
N ARG A 273 -1.45 21.96 -11.03
CA ARG A 273 -1.45 23.43 -10.94
C ARG A 273 -2.42 24.09 -11.89
N GLU A 274 -2.65 23.50 -13.05
CA GLU A 274 -3.61 24.00 -14.03
C GLU A 274 -5.08 23.71 -13.66
N GLY A 275 -5.33 23.02 -12.54
CA GLY A 275 -6.68 22.61 -12.15
C GLY A 275 -7.34 21.61 -13.09
N LYS A 276 -6.54 21.01 -13.99
CA LYS A 276 -7.00 20.06 -15.02
C LYS A 276 -7.03 18.61 -14.55
N ILE A 277 -6.84 18.38 -13.27
CA ILE A 277 -7.08 17.03 -12.73
C ILE A 277 -8.57 16.86 -12.66
N ASP A 278 -9.03 16.14 -13.62
CA ASP A 278 -10.36 15.57 -13.66
C ASP A 278 -10.65 14.89 -12.31
N GLU A 279 -11.83 15.14 -11.74
CA GLU A 279 -12.31 14.52 -10.49
C GLU A 279 -12.25 12.98 -10.53
N SER A 280 -11.96 12.40 -11.71
CA SER A 280 -11.66 10.98 -11.92
C SER A 280 -10.41 10.45 -11.21
N PHE A 281 -9.60 11.30 -10.59
CA PHE A 281 -8.44 10.88 -9.79
C PHE A 281 -8.79 10.62 -8.31
N GLY A 282 -9.99 10.94 -7.85
CA GLY A 282 -10.33 10.90 -6.42
C GLY A 282 -11.73 10.48 -6.04
N SER A 283 -12.54 9.98 -6.96
CA SER A 283 -13.90 9.48 -6.63
C SER A 283 -13.95 7.97 -6.49
#